data_06a543967061b063e849b1c87a545031
#
_entry.id   06a543967061b063e849b1c87a545031
#
_cell.length_a   1.000
_cell.length_b   1.000
_cell.length_c   1.000
_cell.angle_alpha   90.00
_cell.angle_beta   90.00
_cell.angle_gamma   90.00
#
_symmetry.space_group_name_H-M   'P 1'
#
loop_
_entity.id
_entity.type
_entity.pdbx_description
1 polymer ?
#
loop_
_entity_poly.entity_id
_entity_poly.type
_entity_poly.pdbx_seq_one_letter_code
_entity_poly.pdbx_strand_id
1 'polypeptide(L)'
;MERYNSLNNGKWKKMMSYPQSLPVFKKVPHTRSTTPLPEDDHPLYLFNGKDYSQFNGESPVTHGLGYQRGAISLSKGSDVIYNFKANDTDSILIEVALTPNHPVEGKQIRYAISIGNEPEQIVDFHTEGRSEEWKLNVLSNQAKRTTSHKISSSKKQSLKITALDEGVMIDQIKIRKK
;
A
#
# COMPACT_ATOMS: atom_id res chain seq x y z
N MET A 1 32.52 15.89 -23.47
CA MET A 1 31.43 16.24 -24.40
C MET A 1 31.83 16.19 -25.87
N GLU A 2 33.02 16.62 -26.26
CA GLU A 2 33.49 16.61 -27.65
C GLU A 2 33.55 15.21 -28.31
N ARG A 3 33.93 14.18 -27.52
CA ARG A 3 34.03 12.80 -28.01
C ARG A 3 32.66 12.20 -28.39
N TYR A 4 31.58 12.61 -27.76
CA TYR A 4 30.21 12.16 -28.09
C TYR A 4 29.66 12.90 -29.31
N ASN A 5 30.04 14.14 -29.52
CA ASN A 5 29.65 14.91 -30.69
C ASN A 5 30.31 14.38 -31.99
N SER A 6 31.55 13.85 -31.90
CA SER A 6 32.24 13.24 -33.05
C SER A 6 31.62 11.91 -33.45
N LEU A 7 31.13 11.12 -32.51
CA LEU A 7 30.50 9.82 -32.78
C LEU A 7 29.10 9.90 -33.38
N ASN A 8 28.43 11.05 -33.28
CA ASN A 8 27.05 11.21 -33.69
C ASN A 8 26.82 12.39 -34.66
N ASN A 9 27.87 12.85 -35.36
CA ASN A 9 27.83 13.96 -36.33
C ASN A 9 27.05 15.21 -35.81
N GLY A 10 27.25 15.54 -34.57
CA GLY A 10 26.59 16.70 -33.94
C GLY A 10 25.09 16.57 -33.68
N LYS A 11 24.48 15.41 -33.94
CA LYS A 11 23.04 15.18 -33.69
C LYS A 11 22.66 15.34 -32.21
N TRP A 12 23.59 15.07 -31.28
CA TRP A 12 23.39 15.29 -29.85
C TRP A 12 23.11 16.76 -29.50
N LYS A 13 23.80 17.70 -30.15
CA LYS A 13 23.51 19.13 -29.96
C LYS A 13 22.08 19.49 -30.34
N LYS A 14 21.54 18.83 -31.37
CA LYS A 14 20.17 19.05 -31.81
C LYS A 14 19.11 18.37 -30.94
N MET A 15 19.45 17.23 -30.33
CA MET A 15 18.57 16.52 -29.38
C MET A 15 18.57 17.16 -27.99
N MET A 16 19.68 17.78 -27.59
CA MET A 16 19.83 18.43 -26.28
C MET A 16 19.53 19.94 -26.33
N SER A 17 19.23 20.51 -27.49
CA SER A 17 18.74 21.88 -27.58
C SER A 17 17.31 21.94 -27.08
N TYR A 18 17.12 22.46 -25.89
CA TYR A 18 15.80 22.81 -25.40
C TYR A 18 15.14 23.82 -26.36
N PRO A 19 13.86 23.71 -26.67
CA PRO A 19 13.18 24.74 -27.42
C PRO A 19 13.35 26.08 -26.69
N GLN A 20 13.71 27.11 -27.45
CA GLN A 20 13.98 28.47 -26.89
C GLN A 20 12.73 29.09 -26.26
N SER A 21 11.56 28.53 -26.50
CA SER A 21 10.33 28.89 -25.82
C SER A 21 9.75 27.63 -25.14
N LEU A 22 9.70 27.64 -23.82
CA LEU A 22 8.91 26.66 -23.08
C LEU A 22 7.43 26.83 -23.48
N PRO A 23 6.72 25.72 -23.76
CA PRO A 23 5.29 25.83 -24.01
C PRO A 23 4.63 26.52 -22.80
N VAL A 24 3.92 27.61 -23.08
CA VAL A 24 3.12 28.27 -22.04
C VAL A 24 1.98 27.34 -21.68
N PHE A 25 2.11 26.62 -20.60
CA PHE A 25 1.02 25.82 -20.05
C PHE A 25 -0.07 26.79 -19.60
N LYS A 26 -1.16 26.88 -20.35
CA LYS A 26 -2.35 27.53 -19.86
C LYS A 26 -2.76 26.83 -18.57
N LYS A 27 -2.81 27.57 -17.46
CA LYS A 27 -3.41 27.05 -16.22
C LYS A 27 -4.83 26.63 -16.56
N VAL A 28 -5.03 25.31 -16.66
CA VAL A 28 -6.37 24.76 -16.67
C VAL A 28 -6.92 25.00 -15.27
N PRO A 29 -8.04 25.72 -15.11
CA PRO A 29 -8.62 25.89 -13.79
C PRO A 29 -8.94 24.49 -13.27
N HIS A 30 -8.27 24.09 -12.18
CA HIS A 30 -8.63 22.90 -11.44
C HIS A 30 -10.02 23.16 -10.83
N THR A 31 -11.05 22.77 -11.52
CA THR A 31 -12.36 22.60 -10.90
C THR A 31 -12.17 21.45 -9.90
N ARG A 32 -12.07 21.79 -8.62
CA ARG A 32 -12.19 20.76 -7.59
C ARG A 32 -13.51 20.06 -7.87
N SER A 33 -13.45 18.76 -8.13
CA SER A 33 -14.66 17.95 -8.14
C SER A 33 -15.34 18.16 -6.79
N THR A 34 -16.49 18.81 -6.82
CA THR A 34 -17.36 18.99 -5.65
C THR A 34 -18.27 17.78 -5.46
N THR A 35 -17.96 16.66 -6.12
CA THR A 35 -18.70 15.43 -5.86
C THR A 35 -18.41 15.08 -4.39
N PRO A 36 -19.42 15.11 -3.49
CA PRO A 36 -19.23 14.66 -2.14
C PRO A 36 -18.68 13.23 -2.17
N LEU A 37 -17.65 12.98 -1.40
CA LEU A 37 -17.25 11.59 -1.14
C LEU A 37 -18.49 10.86 -0.61
N PRO A 38 -18.74 9.62 -1.05
CA PRO A 38 -19.85 8.84 -0.52
C PRO A 38 -19.82 8.91 1.02
N GLU A 39 -20.94 9.24 1.61
CA GLU A 39 -21.10 9.45 3.05
C GLU A 39 -20.70 8.22 3.90
N ASP A 40 -20.62 7.04 3.25
CA ASP A 40 -20.29 5.75 3.85
C ASP A 40 -18.77 5.41 3.94
N ASP A 41 -17.87 6.29 3.56
CA ASP A 41 -16.43 5.97 3.54
C ASP A 41 -15.69 6.36 4.83
N HIS A 42 -16.41 6.56 5.94
CA HIS A 42 -15.77 6.76 7.23
C HIS A 42 -15.33 5.42 7.83
N PRO A 43 -14.04 5.12 7.84
CA PRO A 43 -13.56 3.91 8.47
C PRO A 43 -13.76 3.98 9.99
N LEU A 44 -14.04 2.83 10.61
CA LEU A 44 -14.01 2.72 12.06
C LEU A 44 -12.61 3.01 12.62
N TYR A 45 -11.59 2.52 11.88
CA TYR A 45 -10.19 2.74 12.18
C TYR A 45 -9.37 2.88 10.90
N LEU A 46 -8.36 3.73 10.99
CA LEU A 46 -7.32 3.89 9.98
C LEU A 46 -5.97 3.87 10.70
N PHE A 47 -5.19 2.83 10.47
CA PHE A 47 -3.83 2.69 10.97
C PHE A 47 -2.83 2.93 9.85
N ASN A 48 -1.72 3.57 10.14
CA ASN A 48 -0.52 3.47 9.30
C ASN A 48 0.22 2.18 9.66
N GLY A 49 1.05 1.67 8.78
CA GLY A 49 1.83 0.47 9.05
C GLY A 49 2.55 0.50 10.40
N LYS A 50 3.15 1.64 10.75
CA LYS A 50 3.91 1.83 12.00
C LYS A 50 3.08 1.90 13.29
N ASP A 51 1.75 1.98 13.20
CA ASP A 51 0.87 2.16 14.36
C ASP A 51 0.53 0.83 15.07
N TYR A 52 1.37 -0.19 14.86
CA TYR A 52 1.21 -1.47 15.55
C TYR A 52 1.44 -1.33 17.05
N SER A 53 0.72 -2.15 17.82
CA SER A 53 0.83 -2.19 19.30
C SER A 53 1.92 -3.13 19.78
N GLN A 54 2.16 -4.22 19.04
CA GLN A 54 3.12 -5.27 19.35
C GLN A 54 3.63 -5.93 18.06
N PHE A 55 4.78 -6.59 18.16
CA PHE A 55 5.31 -7.43 17.09
C PHE A 55 5.96 -8.67 17.68
N ASN A 56 6.06 -9.72 16.87
CA ASN A 56 6.84 -10.94 17.17
C ASN A 56 7.77 -11.23 15.99
N GLY A 57 8.91 -11.83 16.27
CA GLY A 57 9.97 -12.08 15.31
C GLY A 57 10.92 -10.89 15.18
N GLU A 58 11.36 -10.59 13.95
CA GLU A 58 12.24 -9.45 13.70
C GLU A 58 11.47 -8.14 13.79
N SER A 59 12.16 -7.11 14.30
CA SER A 59 11.57 -5.77 14.43
C SER A 59 11.20 -5.21 13.05
N PRO A 60 9.96 -4.72 12.87
CA PRO A 60 9.56 -4.09 11.63
C PRO A 60 10.42 -2.88 11.30
N VAL A 61 10.80 -2.73 10.03
CA VAL A 61 11.59 -1.58 9.58
C VAL A 61 10.63 -0.52 9.03
N THR A 62 10.66 0.67 9.64
CA THR A 62 9.86 1.80 9.17
C THR A 62 10.57 2.49 8.00
N HIS A 63 9.85 2.71 6.92
CA HIS A 63 10.32 3.41 5.74
C HIS A 63 9.71 4.80 5.65
N GLY A 64 10.45 5.76 5.09
CA GLY A 64 9.94 7.08 4.77
C GLY A 64 8.99 7.10 3.55
N LEU A 65 8.35 5.97 3.26
CA LEU A 65 7.44 5.72 2.15
C LEU A 65 6.00 5.61 2.64
N GLY A 66 5.08 5.55 1.67
CA GLY A 66 3.66 5.40 1.92
C GLY A 66 2.99 6.67 2.45
N TYR A 67 1.73 6.51 2.81
CA TYR A 67 0.93 7.59 3.39
C TYR A 67 1.49 7.98 4.77
N GLN A 68 1.65 9.27 5.00
CA GLN A 68 2.25 9.80 6.23
C GLN A 68 3.65 9.23 6.57
N ARG A 69 4.36 8.68 5.60
CA ARG A 69 5.70 8.09 5.79
C ARG A 69 5.71 7.02 6.89
N GLY A 70 4.67 6.23 6.93
CA GLY A 70 4.43 5.24 7.98
C GLY A 70 4.45 3.79 7.51
N ALA A 71 4.90 3.53 6.27
CA ALA A 71 5.01 2.16 5.78
C ALA A 71 6.10 1.37 6.53
N ILE A 72 5.80 0.11 6.82
CA ILE A 72 6.73 -0.82 7.46
C ILE A 72 6.95 -2.04 6.60
N SER A 73 8.16 -2.57 6.56
CA SER A 73 8.43 -3.91 6.02
C SER A 73 8.51 -4.93 7.14
N LEU A 74 8.01 -6.13 6.86
CA LEU A 74 8.08 -7.28 7.73
C LEU A 74 8.99 -8.34 7.11
N SER A 75 9.89 -8.90 7.90
CA SER A 75 10.65 -10.10 7.54
C SER A 75 9.73 -11.31 7.55
N LYS A 76 9.99 -12.27 6.69
CA LYS A 76 9.25 -13.53 6.63
C LYS A 76 9.16 -14.22 8.01
N GLY A 77 7.95 -14.62 8.39
CA GLY A 77 7.65 -15.24 9.67
C GLY A 77 7.44 -14.25 10.82
N SER A 78 7.68 -12.95 10.62
CA SER A 78 7.40 -11.93 11.62
C SER A 78 5.95 -11.46 11.52
N ASP A 79 5.38 -11.00 12.62
CA ASP A 79 4.03 -10.48 12.68
C ASP A 79 3.94 -9.14 13.42
N VAL A 80 2.86 -8.42 13.14
CA VAL A 80 2.47 -7.20 13.84
C VAL A 80 1.02 -7.28 14.30
N ILE A 81 0.74 -6.64 15.43
CA ILE A 81 -0.58 -6.65 16.07
C ILE A 81 -1.09 -5.23 16.22
N TYR A 82 -2.31 -4.99 15.74
CA TYR A 82 -3.04 -3.73 15.91
C TYR A 82 -4.24 -3.94 16.82
N ASN A 83 -4.32 -3.16 17.89
CA ASN A 83 -5.43 -3.24 18.82
C ASN A 83 -6.49 -2.18 18.50
N PHE A 84 -7.76 -2.59 18.46
CA PHE A 84 -8.88 -1.68 18.23
C PHE A 84 -10.12 -2.09 19.04
N LYS A 85 -11.13 -1.23 19.06
CA LYS A 85 -12.41 -1.53 19.69
C LYS A 85 -13.47 -1.68 18.62
N ALA A 86 -14.22 -2.76 18.64
CA ALA A 86 -15.36 -2.94 17.77
C ALA A 86 -16.62 -2.95 18.64
N ASN A 87 -17.50 -1.98 18.40
CA ASN A 87 -18.78 -1.87 19.08
C ASN A 87 -19.88 -2.01 18.03
N ASP A 88 -20.96 -2.66 18.40
CA ASP A 88 -22.22 -2.72 17.62
C ASP A 88 -22.06 -3.24 16.18
N THR A 89 -21.19 -4.24 15.98
CA THR A 89 -21.07 -4.94 14.70
C THR A 89 -20.62 -6.38 14.92
N ASP A 90 -21.19 -7.29 14.16
CA ASP A 90 -20.86 -8.72 14.17
C ASP A 90 -19.81 -9.09 13.11
N SER A 91 -19.55 -8.18 12.18
CA SER A 91 -18.58 -8.39 11.12
C SER A 91 -17.98 -7.08 10.62
N ILE A 92 -16.73 -7.18 10.16
CA ILE A 92 -15.98 -6.06 9.61
C ILE A 92 -15.31 -6.44 8.30
N LEU A 93 -15.00 -5.41 7.53
CA LEU A 93 -14.10 -5.47 6.36
C LEU A 93 -12.78 -4.83 6.75
N ILE A 94 -11.68 -5.51 6.43
CA ILE A 94 -10.33 -4.99 6.61
C ILE A 94 -9.69 -4.85 5.24
N GLU A 95 -9.38 -3.61 4.86
CA GLU A 95 -8.59 -3.29 3.68
C GLU A 95 -7.16 -3.06 4.12
N VAL A 96 -6.23 -3.89 3.64
CA VAL A 96 -4.80 -3.68 3.82
C VAL A 96 -4.24 -3.08 2.53
N ALA A 97 -3.67 -1.90 2.64
CA ALA A 97 -2.94 -1.24 1.57
C ALA A 97 -1.45 -1.53 1.76
N LEU A 98 -0.83 -2.13 0.75
CA LEU A 98 0.57 -2.51 0.73
C LEU A 98 1.30 -1.67 -0.33
N THR A 99 2.58 -1.47 -0.14
CA THR A 99 3.42 -0.87 -1.17
C THR A 99 3.58 -1.86 -2.33
N PRO A 100 3.24 -1.47 -3.57
CA PRO A 100 3.38 -2.36 -4.72
C PRO A 100 4.85 -2.73 -4.93
N ASN A 101 5.14 -4.02 -4.97
CA ASN A 101 6.47 -4.54 -5.27
C ASN A 101 6.38 -5.89 -6.01
N HIS A 102 7.53 -6.38 -6.43
CA HIS A 102 7.65 -7.71 -7.01
C HIS A 102 8.07 -8.73 -5.96
N PRO A 103 7.74 -10.03 -6.14
CA PRO A 103 8.25 -11.08 -5.28
C PRO A 103 9.77 -11.03 -5.17
N VAL A 104 10.29 -11.08 -3.95
CA VAL A 104 11.74 -11.18 -3.69
C VAL A 104 12.21 -12.60 -3.96
N GLU A 105 11.38 -13.56 -3.57
CA GLU A 105 11.59 -14.99 -3.79
C GLU A 105 10.33 -15.63 -4.38
N GLY A 106 10.50 -16.59 -5.29
CA GLY A 106 9.37 -17.29 -5.87
C GLY A 106 8.46 -16.43 -6.75
N LYS A 107 7.15 -16.65 -6.65
CA LYS A 107 6.13 -15.98 -7.50
C LYS A 107 5.02 -15.31 -6.71
N GLN A 108 5.06 -15.37 -5.38
CA GLN A 108 3.99 -14.89 -4.50
C GLN A 108 4.52 -13.91 -3.48
N ILE A 109 3.66 -13.02 -3.02
CA ILE A 109 3.90 -12.16 -1.87
C ILE A 109 2.66 -12.27 -0.99
N ARG A 110 2.77 -13.07 0.07
CA ARG A 110 1.62 -13.42 0.90
C ARG A 110 1.81 -12.92 2.32
N TYR A 111 0.67 -12.62 2.91
CA TYR A 111 0.56 -12.44 4.34
C TYR A 111 -0.64 -13.22 4.86
N ALA A 112 -0.60 -13.61 6.14
CA ALA A 112 -1.74 -14.13 6.85
C ALA A 112 -2.36 -13.01 7.70
N ILE A 113 -3.70 -12.99 7.78
CA ILE A 113 -4.44 -12.01 8.56
C ILE A 113 -5.49 -12.73 9.42
N SER A 114 -5.60 -12.34 10.69
CA SER A 114 -6.60 -12.89 11.60
C SER A 114 -7.02 -11.88 12.67
N ILE A 115 -8.20 -12.10 13.26
CA ILE A 115 -8.70 -11.32 14.40
C ILE A 115 -8.90 -12.25 15.57
N GLY A 116 -8.27 -11.92 16.71
CA GLY A 116 -8.38 -12.71 17.93
C GLY A 116 -8.03 -14.17 17.67
N ASN A 117 -8.99 -15.08 17.91
CA ASN A 117 -8.82 -16.53 17.73
C ASN A 117 -9.42 -17.05 16.41
N GLU A 118 -9.79 -16.18 15.48
CA GLU A 118 -10.28 -16.64 14.17
C GLU A 118 -9.18 -17.34 13.36
N PRO A 119 -9.54 -18.28 12.48
CA PRO A 119 -8.60 -18.89 11.55
C PRO A 119 -7.91 -17.80 10.69
N GLU A 120 -6.63 -17.97 10.45
CA GLU A 120 -5.88 -17.06 9.58
C GLU A 120 -6.37 -17.19 8.14
N GLN A 121 -6.57 -16.04 7.49
CA GLN A 121 -6.83 -15.95 6.06
C GLN A 121 -5.51 -15.61 5.36
N ILE A 122 -5.13 -16.40 4.35
CA ILE A 122 -3.93 -16.14 3.55
C ILE A 122 -4.32 -15.26 2.37
N VAL A 123 -3.59 -14.17 2.22
CA VAL A 123 -3.81 -13.17 1.16
C VAL A 123 -2.55 -13.04 0.32
N ASP A 124 -2.69 -13.25 -0.99
CA ASP A 124 -1.63 -12.95 -1.98
C ASP A 124 -1.92 -11.59 -2.61
N PHE A 125 -0.94 -10.70 -2.57
CA PHE A 125 -1.06 -9.38 -3.22
C PHE A 125 -0.11 -9.22 -4.41
N HIS A 126 0.52 -10.31 -4.84
CA HIS A 126 1.26 -10.30 -6.09
C HIS A 126 0.36 -9.86 -7.24
N THR A 127 0.87 -9.01 -8.10
CA THR A 127 0.22 -8.61 -9.34
C THR A 127 1.12 -8.92 -10.52
N GLU A 128 0.54 -9.46 -11.58
CA GLU A 128 1.29 -9.72 -12.81
C GLU A 128 1.81 -8.42 -13.42
N GLY A 129 3.10 -8.39 -13.72
CA GLY A 129 3.75 -7.22 -14.28
C GLY A 129 3.10 -6.77 -15.58
N ARG A 130 2.90 -5.46 -15.75
CA ARG A 130 2.23 -4.81 -16.89
C ARG A 130 0.73 -5.11 -17.04
N SER A 131 0.10 -5.81 -16.08
CA SER A 131 -1.36 -5.94 -16.02
C SER A 131 -2.03 -4.61 -15.72
N GLU A 132 -3.34 -4.49 -15.96
CA GLU A 132 -4.10 -3.27 -15.59
C GLU A 132 -4.09 -3.06 -14.07
N GLU A 133 -4.20 -4.13 -13.28
CA GLU A 133 -4.09 -4.04 -11.83
C GLU A 133 -2.73 -3.51 -11.40
N TRP A 134 -1.63 -4.01 -12.01
CA TRP A 134 -0.29 -3.50 -11.73
C TRP A 134 -0.17 -2.00 -12.02
N LYS A 135 -0.69 -1.54 -13.17
CA LYS A 135 -0.70 -0.12 -13.52
C LYS A 135 -1.44 0.72 -12.49
N LEU A 136 -2.63 0.29 -12.08
CA LEU A 136 -3.43 0.97 -11.06
C LEU A 136 -2.71 1.02 -9.72
N ASN A 137 -2.11 -0.09 -9.29
CA ASN A 137 -1.35 -0.18 -8.05
C ASN A 137 -0.13 0.77 -8.05
N VAL A 138 0.61 0.84 -9.16
CA VAL A 138 1.75 1.75 -9.31
C VAL A 138 1.29 3.22 -9.34
N LEU A 139 0.22 3.54 -10.07
CA LEU A 139 -0.32 4.90 -10.16
C LEU A 139 -0.88 5.40 -8.81
N SER A 140 -1.52 4.52 -8.05
CA SER A 140 -2.02 4.84 -6.70
C SER A 140 -0.95 4.70 -5.61
N ASN A 141 0.20 4.12 -5.94
CA ASN A 141 1.25 3.72 -5.01
C ASN A 141 0.76 2.78 -3.89
N GLN A 142 -0.29 2.00 -4.16
CA GLN A 142 -0.90 1.06 -3.23
C GLN A 142 -1.44 -0.16 -3.95
N ALA A 143 -1.13 -1.35 -3.42
CA ALA A 143 -1.82 -2.60 -3.73
C ALA A 143 -2.80 -2.91 -2.58
N LYS A 144 -4.10 -2.97 -2.87
CA LYS A 144 -5.13 -3.12 -1.84
C LYS A 144 -5.73 -4.51 -1.85
N ARG A 145 -5.92 -5.08 -0.67
CA ARG A 145 -6.62 -6.36 -0.48
C ARG A 145 -7.61 -6.23 0.67
N THR A 146 -8.82 -6.74 0.46
CA THR A 146 -9.90 -6.66 1.44
C THR A 146 -10.28 -8.05 1.90
N THR A 147 -10.38 -8.23 3.22
CA THR A 147 -10.83 -9.45 3.87
C THR A 147 -12.05 -9.16 4.75
N SER A 148 -12.89 -10.19 4.97
CA SER A 148 -14.08 -10.09 5.82
C SER A 148 -13.86 -10.96 7.06
N HIS A 149 -14.11 -10.39 8.24
CA HIS A 149 -13.93 -11.05 9.52
C HIS A 149 -15.17 -10.95 10.37
N LYS A 150 -15.47 -12.04 11.11
CA LYS A 150 -16.48 -12.00 12.16
C LYS A 150 -15.86 -11.42 13.42
N ILE A 151 -16.65 -10.74 14.20
CA ILE A 151 -16.20 -10.19 15.49
C ILE A 151 -16.93 -10.92 16.60
N SER A 152 -16.17 -11.44 17.56
CA SER A 152 -16.76 -11.91 18.81
C SER A 152 -17.27 -10.72 19.62
N SER A 153 -18.23 -10.95 20.52
CA SER A 153 -18.87 -9.95 21.36
C SER A 153 -17.92 -9.14 22.28
N SER A 154 -16.63 -9.39 22.20
CA SER A 154 -15.60 -8.64 22.93
C SER A 154 -15.40 -7.26 22.33
N LYS A 155 -15.48 -6.22 23.15
CA LYS A 155 -15.25 -4.82 22.71
C LYS A 155 -13.80 -4.55 22.26
N LYS A 156 -12.83 -5.33 22.73
CA LYS A 156 -11.41 -5.23 22.35
C LYS A 156 -11.07 -6.33 21.35
N GLN A 157 -10.48 -5.96 20.24
CA GLN A 157 -10.05 -6.85 19.18
C GLN A 157 -8.57 -6.65 18.91
N SER A 158 -7.90 -7.72 18.48
CA SER A 158 -6.51 -7.70 18.04
C SER A 158 -6.43 -8.24 16.62
N LEU A 159 -6.03 -7.38 15.69
CA LEU A 159 -5.73 -7.75 14.31
C LEU A 159 -4.27 -8.14 14.24
N LYS A 160 -3.99 -9.37 13.81
CA LYS A 160 -2.63 -9.87 13.56
C LYS A 160 -2.39 -9.98 12.06
N ILE A 161 -1.25 -9.50 11.59
CA ILE A 161 -0.76 -9.66 10.22
C ILE A 161 0.63 -10.27 10.28
N THR A 162 0.79 -11.45 9.66
CA THR A 162 2.04 -12.21 9.61
C THR A 162 2.57 -12.25 8.19
N ALA A 163 3.81 -11.87 7.95
CA ALA A 163 4.45 -12.02 6.65
C ALA A 163 4.77 -13.49 6.37
N LEU A 164 4.22 -14.05 5.30
CA LEU A 164 4.51 -15.42 4.87
C LEU A 164 5.65 -15.48 3.85
N ASP A 165 5.89 -14.38 3.15
CA ASP A 165 6.96 -14.24 2.18
C ASP A 165 7.72 -12.93 2.43
N GLU A 166 8.93 -12.83 1.88
CA GLU A 166 9.68 -11.57 1.87
C GLU A 166 8.99 -10.53 0.97
N GLY A 167 9.16 -9.25 1.30
CA GLY A 167 8.59 -8.15 0.53
C GLY A 167 7.22 -7.68 1.00
N VAL A 168 6.70 -8.19 2.10
CA VAL A 168 5.46 -7.66 2.71
C VAL A 168 5.74 -6.30 3.31
N MET A 169 5.20 -5.25 2.68
CA MET A 169 5.35 -3.86 3.12
C MET A 169 3.97 -3.22 3.32
N ILE A 170 3.58 -3.06 4.58
CA ILE A 170 2.27 -2.51 4.98
C ILE A 170 2.35 -0.99 5.01
N ASP A 171 1.48 -0.32 4.24
CA ASP A 171 1.32 1.13 4.25
C ASP A 171 0.19 1.56 5.19
N GLN A 172 -1.02 1.05 4.96
CA GLN A 172 -2.19 1.39 5.75
C GLN A 172 -3.12 0.20 5.96
N ILE A 173 -3.91 0.28 7.03
CA ILE A 173 -4.98 -0.67 7.33
C ILE A 173 -6.24 0.13 7.62
N LYS A 174 -7.30 -0.14 6.87
CA LYS A 174 -8.60 0.48 7.03
C LYS A 174 -9.62 -0.56 7.48
N ILE A 175 -10.28 -0.29 8.59
CA ILE A 175 -11.33 -1.16 9.16
C ILE A 175 -12.68 -0.48 9.00
N ARG A 176 -13.66 -1.19 8.42
CA ARG A 176 -15.03 -0.71 8.21
C ARG A 176 -16.05 -1.70 8.75
N LYS A 177 -17.24 -1.25 9.06
CA LYS A 177 -18.40 -2.16 9.26
C LYS A 177 -18.73 -2.83 7.94
N LYS A 178 -19.16 -4.09 8.02
CA LYS A 178 -19.67 -4.83 6.87
C LYS A 178 -21.16 -4.63 6.75
#